data_ed252f22754451f7e6e096bceb8f9683
#
_entry.id   ed252f22754451f7e6e096bceb8f9683
#
_cell.length_a   1.000
_cell.length_b   1.000
_cell.length_c   1.000
_cell.angle_alpha   90.00
_cell.angle_beta   90.00
_cell.angle_gamma   90.00
#
_symmetry.space_group_name_H-M   'P 1'
#
loop_
_entity.id
_entity.type
_entity.pdbx_description
1 polymer ?
#
loop_
_entity_poly.entity_id
_entity_poly.type
_entity_poly.pdbx_seq_one_letter_code
_entity_poly.pdbx_strand_id
1 'polypeptide(L)'
;MQKLFDEIEMPVSRVLYEMEKEGVLVRRQELQAYGDALVDRINELETKIHEAAGCEFNINSPKQLGEILFEKMGLKGGKKTKTGYSTAADILEKLAADNPIVADILEYRGLTKLKSTYADGLADYIEEDGRIHTSFNQTITATGRISSTEPNLQNIPMRTELGRLIRKVFVPKDNYLFTDADYSQIELRVLAHISGDEQLIEAYKSDADIHRITASKVFHTPFEEVTDLQRRNAKAVNFGIVYGI
;
A
#
# COMPACT_ATOMS: atom_id res chain seq x y z
N MET A 1 -20.03 25.48 -5.65
CA MET A 1 -20.62 24.22 -5.13
C MET A 1 -21.59 23.62 -6.15
N GLN A 2 -22.63 24.34 -6.61
CA GLN A 2 -23.63 23.79 -7.56
C GLN A 2 -22.97 23.24 -8.84
N LYS A 3 -22.10 24.03 -9.48
CA LYS A 3 -21.37 23.60 -10.69
C LYS A 3 -20.54 22.33 -10.47
N LEU A 4 -19.84 22.22 -9.33
CA LEU A 4 -19.11 21.00 -8.96
C LEU A 4 -20.05 19.79 -8.88
N PHE A 5 -21.18 19.96 -8.20
CA PHE A 5 -22.18 18.92 -8.03
C PHE A 5 -22.77 18.45 -9.38
N ASP A 6 -23.27 19.42 -10.20
CA ASP A 6 -23.98 19.08 -11.43
C ASP A 6 -23.05 18.60 -12.56
N GLU A 7 -21.85 19.19 -12.69
CA GLU A 7 -20.97 18.94 -13.83
C GLU A 7 -19.91 17.85 -13.57
N ILE A 8 -19.61 17.56 -12.30
CA ILE A 8 -18.55 16.61 -11.92
C ILE A 8 -19.11 15.46 -11.09
N GLU A 9 -19.63 15.74 -9.88
CA GLU A 9 -19.98 14.68 -8.91
C GLU A 9 -21.12 13.79 -9.40
N MET A 10 -22.18 14.37 -9.97
CA MET A 10 -23.33 13.59 -10.47
C MET A 10 -22.97 12.74 -11.72
N PRO A 11 -22.25 13.26 -12.72
CA PRO A 11 -21.72 12.42 -13.80
C PRO A 11 -20.79 11.31 -13.33
N VAL A 12 -19.89 11.57 -12.37
CA VAL A 12 -18.99 10.57 -11.80
C VAL A 12 -19.77 9.48 -11.07
N SER A 13 -20.81 9.83 -10.32
CA SER A 13 -21.68 8.84 -9.65
C SER A 13 -22.24 7.79 -10.62
N ARG A 14 -22.66 8.22 -11.81
CA ARG A 14 -23.13 7.30 -12.85
C ARG A 14 -22.02 6.39 -13.37
N VAL A 15 -20.81 6.93 -13.59
CA VAL A 15 -19.65 6.13 -14.01
C VAL A 15 -19.29 5.09 -12.97
N LEU A 16 -19.26 5.47 -11.69
CA LEU A 16 -18.98 4.55 -10.58
C LEU A 16 -20.01 3.43 -10.48
N TYR A 17 -21.29 3.76 -10.65
CA TYR A 17 -22.36 2.74 -10.72
C TYR A 17 -22.13 1.71 -11.82
N GLU A 18 -21.76 2.13 -13.03
CA GLU A 18 -21.45 1.20 -14.11
C GLU A 18 -20.19 0.37 -13.82
N MET A 19 -19.20 0.94 -13.15
CA MET A 19 -18.00 0.22 -12.71
C MET A 19 -18.33 -0.82 -11.63
N GLU A 20 -19.14 -0.48 -10.64
CA GLU A 20 -19.62 -1.40 -9.61
C GLU A 20 -20.42 -2.56 -10.22
N LYS A 21 -21.30 -2.25 -11.15
CA LYS A 21 -22.13 -3.23 -11.87
C LYS A 21 -21.28 -4.15 -12.76
N GLU A 22 -20.27 -3.64 -13.46
CA GLU A 22 -19.38 -4.45 -14.27
C GLU A 22 -18.49 -5.34 -13.40
N GLY A 23 -17.97 -4.83 -12.27
CA GLY A 23 -17.04 -5.55 -11.40
C GLY A 23 -15.74 -5.92 -12.11
N VAL A 24 -14.89 -6.71 -11.45
CA VAL A 24 -13.62 -7.19 -11.99
C VAL A 24 -13.54 -8.71 -11.89
N LEU A 25 -13.20 -9.37 -13.00
CA LEU A 25 -13.11 -10.84 -13.05
C LEU A 25 -11.89 -11.34 -12.27
N VAL A 26 -12.09 -12.36 -11.44
CA VAL A 26 -11.06 -12.96 -10.58
C VAL A 26 -10.99 -14.46 -10.78
N ARG A 27 -9.80 -14.99 -11.00
CA ARG A 27 -9.54 -16.42 -11.09
C ARG A 27 -9.50 -17.04 -9.69
N ARG A 28 -10.68 -17.46 -9.19
CA ARG A 28 -10.86 -18.01 -7.85
C ARG A 28 -9.86 -19.14 -7.54
N GLN A 29 -9.64 -20.07 -8.46
CA GLN A 29 -8.74 -21.20 -8.25
C GLN A 29 -7.27 -20.76 -8.11
N GLU A 30 -6.83 -19.77 -8.88
CA GLU A 30 -5.48 -19.22 -8.77
C GLU A 30 -5.30 -18.45 -7.46
N LEU A 31 -6.33 -17.72 -7.02
CA LEU A 31 -6.33 -17.01 -5.74
C LEU A 31 -6.24 -18.01 -4.56
N GLN A 32 -6.98 -19.11 -4.61
CA GLN A 32 -6.90 -20.18 -3.62
C GLN A 32 -5.52 -20.83 -3.61
N ALA A 33 -5.02 -21.23 -4.77
CA ALA A 33 -3.68 -21.84 -4.89
C ALA A 33 -2.58 -20.90 -4.36
N TYR A 34 -2.71 -19.60 -4.59
CA TYR A 34 -1.81 -18.61 -4.01
C TYR A 34 -1.86 -18.62 -2.47
N GLY A 35 -3.07 -18.65 -1.87
CA GLY A 35 -3.23 -18.70 -0.42
C GLY A 35 -2.66 -19.98 0.19
N ASP A 36 -2.90 -21.13 -0.46
CA ASP A 36 -2.41 -22.43 -0.03
C ASP A 36 -0.87 -22.52 -0.06
N ALA A 37 -0.24 -21.92 -1.06
CA ALA A 37 1.23 -21.88 -1.16
C ALA A 37 1.92 -21.09 -0.02
N LEU A 38 1.20 -20.26 0.73
CA LEU A 38 1.75 -19.53 1.88
C LEU A 38 1.72 -20.34 3.18
N VAL A 39 0.89 -21.39 3.26
CA VAL A 39 0.58 -22.11 4.52
C VAL A 39 1.81 -22.75 5.14
N ASP A 40 2.59 -23.46 4.35
CA ASP A 40 3.77 -24.18 4.87
C ASP A 40 4.78 -23.21 5.49
N ARG A 41 5.03 -22.10 4.83
CA ARG A 41 5.97 -21.08 5.35
C ARG A 41 5.42 -20.36 6.59
N ILE A 42 4.11 -20.11 6.65
CA ILE A 42 3.47 -19.54 7.84
C ILE A 42 3.65 -20.49 9.03
N ASN A 43 3.38 -21.78 8.87
CA ASN A 43 3.50 -22.81 9.93
C ASN A 43 4.96 -22.97 10.40
N GLU A 44 5.91 -22.97 9.46
CA GLU A 44 7.35 -22.99 9.79
C GLU A 44 7.77 -21.81 10.66
N LEU A 45 7.36 -20.60 10.25
CA LEU A 45 7.67 -19.38 11.00
C LEU A 45 6.98 -19.36 12.36
N GLU A 46 5.74 -19.80 12.47
CA GLU A 46 5.01 -19.87 13.72
C GLU A 46 5.74 -20.76 14.72
N THR A 47 6.12 -21.98 14.29
CA THR A 47 6.88 -22.91 15.10
C THR A 47 8.20 -22.29 15.56
N LYS A 48 8.97 -21.73 14.64
CA LYS A 48 10.27 -21.09 14.93
C LYS A 48 10.14 -19.92 15.91
N ILE A 49 9.11 -19.10 15.76
CA ILE A 49 8.86 -17.95 16.65
C ILE A 49 8.49 -18.43 18.05
N HIS A 50 7.61 -19.44 18.19
CA HIS A 50 7.22 -20.00 19.47
C HIS A 50 8.39 -20.69 20.18
N GLU A 51 9.23 -21.42 19.46
CA GLU A 51 10.47 -21.99 20.01
C GLU A 51 11.42 -20.92 20.53
N ALA A 52 11.67 -19.86 19.74
CA ALA A 52 12.55 -18.76 20.13
C ALA A 52 11.99 -17.96 21.32
N ALA A 53 10.67 -17.81 21.43
CA ALA A 53 9.99 -17.16 22.54
C ALA A 53 9.90 -18.05 23.79
N GLY A 54 10.05 -19.38 23.64
CA GLY A 54 9.88 -20.39 24.71
C GLY A 54 8.44 -20.51 25.20
N CYS A 55 7.46 -20.14 24.41
CA CYS A 55 6.02 -20.33 24.69
C CYS A 55 5.17 -20.04 23.44
N GLU A 56 3.98 -20.62 23.41
CA GLU A 56 2.94 -20.31 22.44
C GLU A 56 2.23 -19.00 22.80
N PHE A 57 1.91 -18.19 21.80
CA PHE A 57 1.14 -16.94 21.92
C PHE A 57 0.59 -16.53 20.55
N ASN A 58 -0.40 -15.63 20.53
CA ASN A 58 -0.90 -15.10 19.26
C ASN A 58 0.06 -14.02 18.71
N ILE A 59 0.86 -14.40 17.71
CA ILE A 59 1.86 -13.53 17.06
C ILE A 59 1.21 -12.30 16.41
N ASN A 60 -0.05 -12.41 15.96
CA ASN A 60 -0.81 -11.31 15.38
C ASN A 60 -1.43 -10.38 16.43
N SER A 61 -1.43 -10.75 17.72
CA SER A 61 -1.90 -9.88 18.82
C SER A 61 -0.83 -8.84 19.19
N PRO A 62 -1.05 -7.53 18.99
CA PRO A 62 -0.06 -6.52 19.38
C PRO A 62 0.28 -6.55 20.86
N LYS A 63 -0.71 -6.87 21.71
CA LYS A 63 -0.55 -6.94 23.16
C LYS A 63 0.36 -8.10 23.56
N GLN A 64 0.01 -9.33 23.14
CA GLN A 64 0.81 -10.52 23.49
C GLN A 64 2.22 -10.43 22.93
N LEU A 65 2.36 -10.00 21.67
CA LEU A 65 3.68 -9.82 21.07
C LEU A 65 4.52 -8.77 21.82
N GLY A 66 3.92 -7.66 22.22
CA GLY A 66 4.61 -6.64 23.01
C GLY A 66 5.10 -7.15 24.35
N GLU A 67 4.28 -7.92 25.08
CA GLU A 67 4.65 -8.58 26.34
C GLU A 67 5.81 -9.56 26.13
N ILE A 68 5.76 -10.40 25.09
CA ILE A 68 6.81 -11.37 24.77
C ILE A 68 8.13 -10.66 24.44
N LEU A 69 8.13 -9.76 23.48
CA LEU A 69 9.37 -9.15 22.99
C LEU A 69 10.03 -8.23 24.04
N PHE A 70 9.24 -7.40 24.73
CA PHE A 70 9.79 -6.32 25.55
C PHE A 70 9.82 -6.63 27.05
N GLU A 71 8.93 -7.49 27.56
CA GLU A 71 8.91 -7.85 28.98
C GLU A 71 9.59 -9.20 29.22
N LYS A 72 9.23 -10.26 28.46
CA LYS A 72 9.79 -11.59 28.67
C LYS A 72 11.21 -11.72 28.08
N MET A 73 11.41 -11.30 26.84
CA MET A 73 12.72 -11.40 26.17
C MET A 73 13.62 -10.19 26.44
N GLY A 74 13.07 -9.07 26.94
CA GLY A 74 13.83 -7.89 27.34
C GLY A 74 14.47 -7.12 26.19
N LEU A 75 13.89 -7.15 24.97
CA LEU A 75 14.40 -6.42 23.82
C LEU A 75 14.39 -4.90 24.12
N LYS A 76 15.49 -4.23 23.80
CA LYS A 76 15.61 -2.76 23.96
C LYS A 76 15.02 -2.06 22.74
N GLY A 77 14.50 -0.84 22.92
CA GLY A 77 13.99 -0.01 21.83
C GLY A 77 12.47 -0.06 21.63
N GLY A 78 11.73 -0.75 22.51
CA GLY A 78 10.27 -0.76 22.51
C GLY A 78 9.67 0.61 22.81
N LYS A 79 8.69 1.05 22.03
CA LYS A 79 7.93 2.28 22.27
C LYS A 79 6.69 1.97 23.10
N LYS A 80 6.62 2.47 24.33
CA LYS A 80 5.41 2.35 25.17
C LYS A 80 4.27 3.19 24.65
N THR A 81 3.07 2.64 24.69
CA THR A 81 1.80 3.30 24.40
C THR A 81 0.89 3.24 25.62
N LYS A 82 -0.30 3.84 25.55
CA LYS A 82 -1.28 3.77 26.66
C LYS A 82 -1.75 2.33 26.98
N THR A 83 -1.68 1.42 26.00
CA THR A 83 -2.20 0.05 26.10
C THR A 83 -1.12 -1.03 26.06
N GLY A 84 0.17 -0.68 26.21
CA GLY A 84 1.29 -1.60 26.18
C GLY A 84 2.40 -1.11 25.24
N TYR A 85 3.13 -2.04 24.60
CA TYR A 85 4.18 -1.71 23.65
C TYR A 85 3.66 -1.65 22.22
N SER A 86 4.18 -0.70 21.44
CA SER A 86 3.91 -0.66 20.01
C SER A 86 4.65 -1.80 19.29
N THR A 87 3.91 -2.58 18.51
CA THR A 87 4.45 -3.60 17.61
C THR A 87 4.16 -3.25 16.14
N ALA A 88 4.09 -1.94 15.83
CA ALA A 88 3.95 -1.45 14.47
C ALA A 88 5.19 -1.79 13.63
N ALA A 89 5.00 -1.96 12.33
CA ALA A 89 6.05 -2.43 11.43
C ALA A 89 7.30 -1.55 11.48
N ASP A 90 7.16 -0.23 11.52
CA ASP A 90 8.25 0.74 11.60
C ASP A 90 9.13 0.60 12.85
N ILE A 91 8.54 0.13 13.97
CA ILE A 91 9.25 -0.17 15.21
C ILE A 91 9.97 -1.51 15.11
N LEU A 92 9.27 -2.54 14.62
CA LEU A 92 9.84 -3.88 14.48
C LEU A 92 10.96 -3.91 13.42
N GLU A 93 10.83 -3.21 12.31
CA GLU A 93 11.87 -3.12 11.28
C GLU A 93 13.21 -2.59 11.83
N LYS A 94 13.17 -1.61 12.75
CA LYS A 94 14.37 -1.10 13.40
C LYS A 94 15.04 -2.12 14.33
N LEU A 95 14.27 -3.06 14.87
CA LEU A 95 14.76 -4.08 15.79
C LEU A 95 15.20 -5.36 15.07
N ALA A 96 14.71 -5.58 13.85
CA ALA A 96 14.94 -6.80 13.08
C ALA A 96 16.43 -7.02 12.73
N ALA A 97 17.22 -5.94 12.54
CA ALA A 97 18.64 -6.03 12.21
C ALA A 97 19.44 -6.78 13.28
N ASP A 98 19.10 -6.57 14.55
CA ASP A 98 19.83 -7.14 15.69
C ASP A 98 19.10 -8.34 16.33
N ASN A 99 17.86 -8.63 15.90
CA ASN A 99 17.01 -9.64 16.54
C ASN A 99 16.34 -10.53 15.47
N PRO A 100 16.88 -11.72 15.17
CA PRO A 100 16.34 -12.62 14.14
C PRO A 100 14.86 -12.97 14.34
N ILE A 101 14.41 -13.18 15.58
CA ILE A 101 12.99 -13.45 15.87
C ILE A 101 12.07 -12.33 15.39
N VAL A 102 12.52 -11.07 15.41
CA VAL A 102 11.73 -9.92 14.95
C VAL A 102 11.59 -9.92 13.43
N ALA A 103 12.63 -10.35 12.72
CA ALA A 103 12.57 -10.55 11.26
C ALA A 103 11.57 -11.66 10.90
N ASP A 104 11.61 -12.79 11.62
CA ASP A 104 10.65 -13.89 11.44
C ASP A 104 9.20 -13.45 11.72
N ILE A 105 8.98 -12.63 12.76
CA ILE A 105 7.67 -12.06 13.09
C ILE A 105 7.15 -11.12 12.00
N LEU A 106 8.01 -10.27 11.44
CA LEU A 106 7.63 -9.39 10.34
C LEU A 106 7.24 -10.20 9.10
N GLU A 107 8.00 -11.23 8.76
CA GLU A 107 7.67 -12.15 7.66
C GLU A 107 6.34 -12.87 7.93
N TYR A 108 6.18 -13.48 9.09
CA TYR A 108 4.96 -14.18 9.51
C TYR A 108 3.72 -13.28 9.38
N ARG A 109 3.78 -12.05 9.96
CA ARG A 109 2.66 -11.09 9.88
C ARG A 109 2.38 -10.65 8.44
N GLY A 110 3.41 -10.51 7.63
CA GLY A 110 3.26 -10.21 6.21
C GLY A 110 2.52 -11.32 5.46
N LEU A 111 2.95 -12.57 5.63
CA LEU A 111 2.34 -13.73 5.00
C LEU A 111 0.92 -14.01 5.49
N THR A 112 0.69 -13.95 6.81
CA THR A 112 -0.67 -14.13 7.37
C THR A 112 -1.64 -13.07 6.89
N LYS A 113 -1.20 -11.81 6.74
CA LYS A 113 -2.02 -10.74 6.16
C LYS A 113 -2.31 -11.01 4.68
N LEU A 114 -1.32 -11.45 3.90
CA LEU A 114 -1.51 -11.80 2.49
C LEU A 114 -2.52 -12.94 2.35
N LYS A 115 -2.44 -13.95 3.20
CA LYS A 115 -3.38 -15.07 3.19
C LYS A 115 -4.76 -14.63 3.66
N SER A 116 -4.91 -14.13 4.88
CA SER A 116 -6.21 -13.89 5.49
C SER A 116 -6.98 -12.72 4.84
N THR A 117 -6.31 -11.60 4.53
CA THR A 117 -6.98 -10.41 4.02
C THR A 117 -7.18 -10.46 2.51
N TYR A 118 -6.19 -11.00 1.78
CA TYR A 118 -6.22 -10.94 0.32
C TYR A 118 -6.56 -12.27 -0.33
N ALA A 119 -5.95 -13.39 0.06
CA ALA A 119 -6.30 -14.68 -0.56
C ALA A 119 -7.69 -15.14 -0.12
N ASP A 120 -7.88 -15.34 1.18
CA ASP A 120 -9.14 -15.84 1.73
C ASP A 120 -10.21 -14.74 1.70
N GLY A 121 -9.89 -13.53 2.18
CA GLY A 121 -10.84 -12.43 2.30
C GLY A 121 -11.38 -11.93 0.95
N LEU A 122 -10.60 -11.90 -0.13
CA LEU A 122 -11.14 -11.55 -1.45
C LEU A 122 -11.97 -12.68 -2.06
N ALA A 123 -11.66 -13.94 -1.73
CA ALA A 123 -12.42 -15.08 -2.24
C ALA A 123 -13.90 -15.05 -1.80
N ASP A 124 -14.18 -14.49 -0.62
CA ASP A 124 -15.54 -14.36 -0.08
C ASP A 124 -16.39 -13.33 -0.86
N TYR A 125 -15.75 -12.39 -1.56
CA TYR A 125 -16.42 -11.38 -2.37
C TYR A 125 -16.56 -11.76 -3.85
N ILE A 126 -16.07 -12.93 -4.27
CA ILE A 126 -16.26 -13.38 -5.65
C ILE A 126 -17.69 -13.91 -5.80
N GLU A 127 -18.50 -13.23 -6.60
CA GLU A 127 -19.90 -13.57 -6.85
C GLU A 127 -20.05 -14.74 -7.86
N GLU A 128 -21.29 -15.12 -8.17
CA GLU A 128 -21.60 -16.25 -9.07
C GLU A 128 -21.09 -16.03 -10.51
N ASP A 129 -20.96 -14.79 -10.93
CA ASP A 129 -20.41 -14.41 -12.24
C ASP A 129 -18.85 -14.45 -12.29
N GLY A 130 -18.21 -14.80 -11.17
CA GLY A 130 -16.75 -14.87 -11.04
C GLY A 130 -16.09 -13.51 -10.82
N ARG A 131 -16.85 -12.47 -10.47
CA ARG A 131 -16.37 -11.10 -10.32
C ARG A 131 -16.44 -10.62 -8.88
N ILE A 132 -15.66 -9.61 -8.60
CA ILE A 132 -15.76 -8.82 -7.36
C ILE A 132 -16.37 -7.48 -7.74
N HIS A 133 -17.45 -7.11 -7.05
CA HIS A 133 -18.20 -5.87 -7.18
C HIS A 133 -17.96 -5.02 -5.93
N THR A 134 -16.91 -4.20 -5.96
CA THR A 134 -16.60 -3.27 -4.86
C THR A 134 -17.57 -2.10 -4.86
N SER A 135 -17.79 -1.47 -3.71
CA SER A 135 -18.52 -0.21 -3.63
C SER A 135 -17.56 0.99 -3.64
N PHE A 136 -17.86 1.99 -4.47
CA PHE A 136 -17.09 3.23 -4.54
C PHE A 136 -17.78 4.36 -3.77
N ASN A 137 -17.05 5.01 -2.86
CA ASN A 137 -17.57 6.09 -2.02
C ASN A 137 -16.98 7.44 -2.45
N GLN A 138 -17.85 8.36 -2.87
CA GLN A 138 -17.46 9.72 -3.27
C GLN A 138 -17.37 10.70 -2.09
N THR A 139 -18.04 10.42 -0.96
CA THR A 139 -18.24 11.38 0.13
C THR A 139 -17.45 11.10 1.40
N ILE A 140 -16.64 10.04 1.43
CA ILE A 140 -15.92 9.63 2.64
C ILE A 140 -14.64 10.42 2.85
N THR A 141 -13.90 10.72 1.78
CA THR A 141 -12.61 11.42 1.89
C THR A 141 -12.80 12.93 1.89
N ALA A 142 -12.08 13.64 2.77
CA ALA A 142 -12.10 15.10 2.80
C ALA A 142 -11.42 15.75 1.58
N THR A 143 -10.66 14.99 0.80
CA THR A 143 -9.86 15.46 -0.33
C THR A 143 -10.57 15.36 -1.68
N GLY A 144 -11.78 14.80 -1.72
CA GLY A 144 -12.48 14.48 -2.97
C GLY A 144 -11.97 13.22 -3.69
N ARG A 145 -11.05 12.46 -3.08
CA ARG A 145 -10.67 11.13 -3.59
C ARG A 145 -11.80 10.15 -3.37
N ILE A 146 -11.91 9.16 -4.27
CA ILE A 146 -12.85 8.06 -4.15
C ILE A 146 -12.20 6.96 -3.31
N SER A 147 -12.95 6.36 -2.40
CA SER A 147 -12.53 5.16 -1.67
C SER A 147 -13.30 3.94 -2.13
N SER A 148 -12.71 2.76 -1.93
CA SER A 148 -13.30 1.46 -2.28
C SER A 148 -13.51 0.64 -1.01
N THR A 149 -14.69 0.03 -0.87
CA THR A 149 -15.08 -0.81 0.27
C THR A 149 -15.83 -2.05 -0.20
N GLU A 150 -15.84 -3.10 0.60
CA GLU A 150 -16.63 -4.32 0.38
C GLU A 150 -16.38 -5.02 -0.98
N PRO A 151 -15.11 -5.41 -1.27
CA PRO A 151 -13.87 -5.21 -0.49
C PRO A 151 -13.11 -3.95 -0.88
N ASN A 152 -12.12 -3.53 -0.06
CA ASN A 152 -11.21 -2.46 -0.43
C ASN A 152 -10.16 -2.97 -1.44
N LEU A 153 -10.35 -2.70 -2.72
CA LEU A 153 -9.44 -3.08 -3.79
C LEU A 153 -8.24 -2.13 -3.97
N GLN A 154 -8.26 -0.96 -3.33
CA GLN A 154 -7.17 0.03 -3.43
C GLN A 154 -5.94 -0.35 -2.61
N ASN A 155 -6.07 -1.28 -1.66
CA ASN A 155 -5.00 -1.70 -0.76
C ASN A 155 -4.30 -3.00 -1.17
N ILE A 156 -4.53 -3.51 -2.37
CA ILE A 156 -3.86 -4.72 -2.87
C ILE A 156 -2.35 -4.46 -2.94
N PRO A 157 -1.52 -5.29 -2.28
CA PRO A 157 -0.09 -5.03 -2.15
C PRO A 157 0.66 -4.98 -3.49
N MET A 158 1.65 -4.07 -3.57
CA MET A 158 2.52 -3.92 -4.74
C MET A 158 4.02 -3.97 -4.44
N ARG A 159 4.40 -3.79 -3.17
CA ARG A 159 5.82 -3.57 -2.81
C ARG A 159 6.62 -4.87 -2.79
N THR A 160 6.01 -5.97 -2.40
CA THR A 160 6.65 -7.28 -2.33
C THR A 160 6.31 -8.13 -3.56
N GLU A 161 7.16 -9.09 -3.90
CA GLU A 161 6.90 -10.03 -5.00
C GLU A 161 5.62 -10.84 -4.77
N LEU A 162 5.46 -11.38 -3.57
CA LEU A 162 4.25 -12.11 -3.17
C LEU A 162 3.00 -11.24 -3.29
N GLY A 163 3.06 -9.98 -2.85
CA GLY A 163 1.95 -9.05 -3.00
C GLY A 163 1.57 -8.79 -4.46
N ARG A 164 2.57 -8.71 -5.35
CA ARG A 164 2.33 -8.55 -6.79
C ARG A 164 1.68 -9.78 -7.45
N LEU A 165 1.91 -10.98 -6.92
CA LEU A 165 1.28 -12.19 -7.44
C LEU A 165 -0.24 -12.18 -7.29
N ILE A 166 -0.78 -11.57 -6.23
CA ILE A 166 -2.24 -11.44 -6.03
C ILE A 166 -2.86 -10.67 -7.20
N ARG A 167 -2.18 -9.67 -7.76
CA ARG A 167 -2.72 -8.89 -8.88
C ARG A 167 -2.90 -9.72 -10.16
N LYS A 168 -2.17 -10.81 -10.31
CA LYS A 168 -2.27 -11.69 -11.50
C LYS A 168 -3.58 -12.45 -11.57
N VAL A 169 -4.28 -12.64 -10.44
CA VAL A 169 -5.58 -13.32 -10.43
C VAL A 169 -6.71 -12.44 -10.98
N PHE A 170 -6.50 -11.12 -11.04
CA PHE A 170 -7.43 -10.20 -11.69
C PHE A 170 -7.17 -10.23 -13.19
N VAL A 171 -8.17 -10.55 -13.96
CA VAL A 171 -8.06 -10.72 -15.41
C VAL A 171 -9.14 -9.94 -16.14
N PRO A 172 -8.89 -9.47 -17.37
CA PRO A 172 -9.95 -8.92 -18.20
C PRO A 172 -10.90 -10.04 -18.64
N LYS A 173 -12.13 -9.69 -19.00
CA LYS A 173 -13.03 -10.64 -19.65
C LYS A 173 -12.50 -11.03 -21.03
N ASP A 174 -13.00 -12.13 -21.58
CA ASP A 174 -12.57 -12.65 -22.88
C ASP A 174 -12.66 -11.57 -23.98
N ASN A 175 -11.60 -11.46 -24.77
CA ASN A 175 -11.43 -10.48 -25.84
C ASN A 175 -11.30 -9.01 -25.36
N TYR A 176 -11.04 -8.77 -24.06
CA TYR A 176 -10.74 -7.46 -23.50
C TYR A 176 -9.31 -7.39 -22.98
N LEU A 177 -8.82 -6.18 -22.79
CA LEU A 177 -7.52 -5.90 -22.20
C LEU A 177 -7.70 -4.90 -21.07
N PHE A 178 -6.87 -5.01 -20.04
CA PHE A 178 -6.72 -3.92 -19.08
C PHE A 178 -5.97 -2.76 -19.75
N THR A 179 -6.52 -1.57 -19.58
CA THR A 179 -5.84 -0.32 -19.95
C THR A 179 -5.57 0.43 -18.68
N ASP A 180 -4.29 0.72 -18.42
CA ASP A 180 -3.85 1.54 -17.28
C ASP A 180 -3.44 2.92 -17.82
N ALA A 181 -4.05 3.97 -17.27
CA ALA A 181 -3.74 5.34 -17.61
C ALA A 181 -3.70 6.19 -16.32
N ASP A 182 -2.55 6.78 -16.04
CA ASP A 182 -2.32 7.62 -14.86
C ASP A 182 -1.76 8.98 -15.26
N TYR A 183 -2.20 10.02 -14.55
CA TYR A 183 -1.66 11.36 -14.72
C TYR A 183 -0.28 11.47 -14.06
N SER A 184 0.74 11.75 -14.85
CA SER A 184 2.09 11.96 -14.32
C SER A 184 2.12 13.17 -13.38
N GLN A 185 2.29 12.91 -12.09
CA GLN A 185 2.51 13.93 -11.03
C GLN A 185 1.46 15.04 -11.00
N ILE A 186 0.17 14.69 -11.11
CA ILE A 186 -0.92 15.67 -11.24
C ILE A 186 -0.93 16.71 -10.12
N GLU A 187 -0.68 16.32 -8.87
CA GLU A 187 -0.68 17.24 -7.73
C GLU A 187 0.40 18.34 -7.88
N LEU A 188 1.60 17.97 -8.33
CA LEU A 188 2.70 18.93 -8.54
C LEU A 188 2.43 19.83 -9.75
N ARG A 189 1.76 19.32 -10.78
CA ARG A 189 1.34 20.13 -11.94
C ARG A 189 0.27 21.15 -11.54
N VAL A 190 -0.67 20.74 -10.70
CA VAL A 190 -1.69 21.66 -10.15
C VAL A 190 -1.03 22.68 -9.24
N LEU A 191 -0.07 22.28 -8.40
CA LEU A 191 0.70 23.21 -7.57
C LEU A 191 1.46 24.23 -8.40
N ALA A 192 2.14 23.82 -9.47
CA ALA A 192 2.83 24.70 -10.41
C ALA A 192 1.87 25.73 -11.00
N HIS A 193 0.68 25.30 -11.39
CA HIS A 193 -0.36 26.21 -11.93
C HIS A 193 -0.86 27.21 -10.89
N ILE A 194 -1.17 26.76 -9.67
CA ILE A 194 -1.73 27.62 -8.60
C ILE A 194 -0.68 28.60 -8.07
N SER A 195 0.58 28.14 -7.90
CA SER A 195 1.67 28.99 -7.39
C SER A 195 2.17 30.01 -8.39
N GLY A 196 2.00 29.72 -9.70
CA GLY A 196 2.59 30.53 -10.76
C GLY A 196 4.13 30.44 -10.81
N ASP A 197 4.75 29.43 -10.17
CA ASP A 197 6.20 29.26 -10.17
C ASP A 197 6.71 28.96 -11.58
N GLU A 198 7.40 29.92 -12.18
CA GLU A 198 7.87 29.84 -13.57
C GLU A 198 8.85 28.69 -13.78
N GLN A 199 9.71 28.37 -12.81
CA GLN A 199 10.68 27.29 -12.92
C GLN A 199 9.98 25.93 -12.92
N LEU A 200 8.99 25.75 -12.06
CA LEU A 200 8.21 24.54 -11.95
C LEU A 200 7.34 24.32 -13.21
N ILE A 201 6.70 25.40 -13.70
CA ILE A 201 5.91 25.39 -14.92
C ILE A 201 6.78 25.00 -16.13
N GLU A 202 7.95 25.63 -16.29
CA GLU A 202 8.84 25.37 -17.42
C GLU A 202 9.39 23.95 -17.39
N ALA A 203 9.75 23.45 -16.20
CA ALA A 203 10.19 22.07 -16.02
C ALA A 203 9.14 21.04 -16.47
N TYR A 204 7.84 21.31 -16.19
CA TYR A 204 6.76 20.43 -16.66
C TYR A 204 6.44 20.60 -18.15
N LYS A 205 6.66 21.77 -18.73
CA LYS A 205 6.50 21.97 -20.19
C LYS A 205 7.60 21.29 -20.99
N SER A 206 8.83 21.28 -20.45
CA SER A 206 9.98 20.63 -21.06
C SER A 206 10.11 19.14 -20.75
N ASP A 207 9.11 18.55 -20.06
CA ASP A 207 9.12 17.15 -19.58
C ASP A 207 10.37 16.78 -18.76
N ALA A 208 10.91 17.76 -18.02
CA ALA A 208 12.08 17.57 -17.20
C ALA A 208 11.77 16.80 -15.92
N ASP A 209 12.71 16.00 -15.45
CA ASP A 209 12.59 15.27 -14.19
C ASP A 209 12.70 16.20 -12.97
N ILE A 210 11.56 16.67 -12.48
CA ILE A 210 11.46 17.57 -11.32
C ILE A 210 12.18 17.02 -10.09
N HIS A 211 12.07 15.70 -9.86
CA HIS A 211 12.74 15.08 -8.69
C HIS A 211 14.26 15.10 -8.85
N ARG A 212 14.75 14.95 -10.06
CA ARG A 212 16.17 15.05 -10.37
C ARG A 212 16.68 16.49 -10.27
N ILE A 213 15.88 17.46 -10.73
CA ILE A 213 16.18 18.89 -10.55
C ILE A 213 16.25 19.25 -9.06
N THR A 214 15.28 18.83 -8.27
CA THR A 214 15.29 19.03 -6.81
C THR A 214 16.49 18.37 -6.17
N ALA A 215 16.81 17.12 -6.54
CA ALA A 215 17.97 16.41 -6.04
C ALA A 215 19.27 17.14 -6.34
N SER A 216 19.43 17.62 -7.56
CA SER A 216 20.61 18.42 -7.96
C SER A 216 20.80 19.64 -7.07
N LYS A 217 19.71 20.35 -6.78
CA LYS A 217 19.74 21.54 -5.90
C LYS A 217 19.99 21.19 -4.42
N VAL A 218 19.28 20.20 -3.89
CA VAL A 218 19.36 19.82 -2.46
C VAL A 218 20.68 19.20 -2.10
N PHE A 219 21.22 18.34 -2.96
CA PHE A 219 22.47 17.63 -2.72
C PHE A 219 23.70 18.30 -3.34
N HIS A 220 23.51 19.48 -3.99
CA HIS A 220 24.57 20.19 -4.70
C HIS A 220 25.34 19.32 -5.69
N THR A 221 24.62 18.40 -6.36
CA THR A 221 25.18 17.44 -7.32
C THR A 221 24.77 17.87 -8.74
N PRO A 222 25.67 17.86 -9.73
CA PRO A 222 25.32 18.12 -11.12
C PRO A 222 24.14 17.24 -11.57
N PHE A 223 23.24 17.76 -12.39
CA PHE A 223 22.01 17.08 -12.79
C PHE A 223 22.26 15.68 -13.38
N GLU A 224 23.31 15.54 -14.18
CA GLU A 224 23.70 14.28 -14.82
C GLU A 224 24.27 13.25 -13.83
N GLU A 225 24.81 13.71 -12.71
CA GLU A 225 25.44 12.89 -11.67
C GLU A 225 24.49 12.50 -10.53
N VAL A 226 23.26 13.01 -10.56
CA VAL A 226 22.24 12.68 -9.54
C VAL A 226 21.97 11.18 -9.56
N THR A 227 22.20 10.53 -8.41
CA THR A 227 21.93 9.10 -8.22
C THR A 227 20.45 8.81 -8.03
N ASP A 228 20.03 7.56 -8.26
CA ASP A 228 18.64 7.12 -8.02
C ASP A 228 18.23 7.26 -6.56
N LEU A 229 19.17 7.14 -5.63
CA LEU A 229 18.90 7.34 -4.20
C LEU A 229 18.62 8.81 -3.90
N GLN A 230 19.44 9.72 -4.41
CA GLN A 230 19.23 11.17 -4.27
C GLN A 230 17.90 11.59 -4.91
N ARG A 231 17.58 11.08 -6.10
CA ARG A 231 16.31 11.32 -6.77
C ARG A 231 15.11 10.83 -5.94
N ARG A 232 15.19 9.64 -5.32
CA ARG A 232 14.16 9.11 -4.42
C ARG A 232 13.97 9.98 -3.19
N ASN A 233 15.06 10.42 -2.57
CA ASN A 233 15.00 11.31 -1.41
C ASN A 233 14.38 12.66 -1.78
N ALA A 234 14.76 13.24 -2.91
CA ALA A 234 14.17 14.48 -3.41
C ALA A 234 12.68 14.32 -3.75
N LYS A 235 12.25 13.15 -4.21
CA LYS A 235 10.83 12.84 -4.39
C LYS A 235 10.07 12.95 -3.06
N ALA A 236 10.62 12.41 -1.98
CA ALA A 236 10.02 12.54 -0.65
C ALA A 236 9.95 14.00 -0.16
N VAL A 237 11.00 14.80 -0.44
CA VAL A 237 11.01 16.24 -0.14
C VAL A 237 9.92 16.97 -0.91
N ASN A 238 9.81 16.76 -2.22
CA ASN A 238 8.79 17.40 -3.05
C ASN A 238 7.37 17.11 -2.56
N PHE A 239 7.09 15.85 -2.23
CA PHE A 239 5.80 15.47 -1.66
C PHE A 239 5.61 16.00 -0.24
N GLY A 240 6.65 16.02 0.59
CA GLY A 240 6.61 16.63 1.92
C GLY A 240 6.18 18.10 1.88
N ILE A 241 6.72 18.88 0.95
CA ILE A 241 6.34 20.28 0.74
C ILE A 241 4.85 20.38 0.35
N VAL A 242 4.37 19.55 -0.57
CA VAL A 242 2.98 19.58 -1.05
C VAL A 242 1.99 19.21 0.05
N TYR A 243 2.34 18.22 0.89
CA TYR A 243 1.47 17.73 1.96
C TYR A 243 1.70 18.41 3.31
N GLY A 244 2.61 19.39 3.39
CA GLY A 244 2.87 20.14 4.61
C GLY A 244 3.55 19.34 5.73
N ILE A 245 4.41 18.39 5.36
CA ILE A 245 5.15 17.52 6.29
C ILE A 245 6.53 18.13 6.60
#